data_2e66bd04f4cb026e84b5277c92f9496a
#
_entry.id   2e66bd04f4cb026e84b5277c92f9496a
#
_cell.length_a   1.000
_cell.length_b   1.000
_cell.length_c   1.000
_cell.angle_alpha   90.00
_cell.angle_beta   90.00
_cell.angle_gamma   90.00
#
_symmetry.space_group_name_H-M   'P 1'
#
loop_
_entity.id
_entity.type
_entity.pdbx_description
1 polymer ?
#
loop_
_entity_poly.entity_id
_entity_poly.type
_entity_poly.pdbx_seq_one_letter_code
_entity_poly.pdbx_strand_id
1 'polypeptide(L)'
;MAKKITGYIKLQVPAGKANPSPPIGPALGQRGVNIMDFCKAFNAQTGDQEVGTPLPTVITVYADRSFSFVTKTPPASYLIKKAANLKSGSKEPGKVSAGKIKRSQLSAIAEVKMKDLNANDIEAATRIIEGSARAMGLEVVEG
;
A
#
# COMPACT_ATOMS: atom_id res chain seq x y z
N MET A 1 2.18 24.31 -19.55
CA MET A 1 1.23 23.50 -20.31
C MET A 1 1.08 22.11 -19.70
N ALA A 2 -0.13 21.59 -19.68
CA ALA A 2 -0.37 20.24 -19.20
C ALA A 2 0.21 19.22 -20.19
N LYS A 3 0.99 18.28 -19.70
CA LYS A 3 1.55 17.20 -20.51
C LYS A 3 0.48 16.16 -20.79
N LYS A 4 0.51 15.59 -21.98
CA LYS A 4 -0.43 14.54 -22.34
C LYS A 4 -0.07 13.25 -21.60
N ILE A 5 -1.03 12.68 -20.89
CA ILE A 5 -0.85 11.44 -20.15
C ILE A 5 -1.01 10.26 -21.10
N THR A 6 -0.01 9.38 -21.17
CA THR A 6 -0.08 8.15 -21.99
C THR A 6 -0.59 6.96 -21.20
N GLY A 7 -0.46 6.99 -19.88
CA GLY A 7 -0.96 5.90 -19.06
C GLY A 7 -0.56 6.02 -17.60
N TYR A 8 -1.06 5.07 -16.83
CA TYR A 8 -0.77 4.96 -15.40
C TYR A 8 -0.19 3.58 -15.11
N ILE A 9 0.72 3.54 -14.15
CA ILE A 9 1.30 2.30 -13.63
C ILE A 9 1.03 2.27 -12.14
N LYS A 10 0.44 1.17 -11.66
CA LYS A 10 0.17 0.99 -10.23
C LYS A 10 1.01 -0.16 -9.73
N LEU A 11 1.84 0.10 -8.73
CA LEU A 11 2.76 -0.89 -8.16
C LEU A 11 2.77 -0.79 -6.64
N GLN A 12 3.17 -1.88 -6.00
CA GLN A 12 3.56 -1.86 -4.60
C GLN A 12 5.09 -1.93 -4.55
N VAL A 13 5.72 -0.90 -4.02
CA VAL A 13 7.17 -0.77 -3.99
C VAL A 13 7.64 -0.70 -2.53
N PRO A 14 8.64 -1.51 -2.14
CA PRO A 14 9.19 -1.44 -0.77
C PRO A 14 9.84 -0.08 -0.52
N ALA A 15 9.48 0.56 0.60
CA ALA A 15 10.01 1.86 0.97
C ALA A 15 11.54 1.81 1.11
N GLY A 16 12.23 2.75 0.48
CA GLY A 16 13.68 2.84 0.54
C GLY A 16 14.44 1.73 -0.19
N LYS A 17 13.74 0.80 -0.83
CA LYS A 17 14.34 -0.36 -1.51
C LYS A 17 13.89 -0.52 -2.95
N ALA A 18 13.48 0.55 -3.61
CA ALA A 18 13.13 0.47 -5.02
C ALA A 18 14.39 0.12 -5.85
N ASN A 19 14.27 -0.87 -6.72
CA ASN A 19 15.37 -1.30 -7.58
C ASN A 19 14.82 -1.75 -8.96
N PRO A 20 15.69 -1.92 -9.96
CA PRO A 20 15.25 -2.30 -11.31
C PRO A 20 14.74 -3.74 -11.43
N SER A 21 14.78 -4.52 -10.37
CA SER A 21 14.29 -5.91 -10.38
C SER A 21 12.77 -5.97 -10.55
N PRO A 22 12.23 -7.11 -11.03
CA PRO A 22 10.77 -7.27 -11.03
C PRO A 22 10.16 -7.03 -9.65
N PRO A 23 8.95 -6.42 -9.54
CA PRO A 23 8.05 -6.06 -10.64
C PRO A 23 8.27 -4.66 -11.23
N ILE A 24 9.22 -3.88 -10.70
CA ILE A 24 9.39 -2.47 -11.06
C ILE A 24 9.97 -2.32 -12.47
N GLY A 25 11.05 -3.05 -12.77
CA GLY A 25 11.74 -2.94 -14.04
C GLY A 25 10.84 -3.19 -15.25
N PRO A 26 10.21 -4.36 -15.35
CA PRO A 26 9.33 -4.68 -16.47
C PRO A 26 8.15 -3.72 -16.61
N ALA A 27 7.52 -3.32 -15.50
CA ALA A 27 6.36 -2.43 -15.53
C ALA A 27 6.71 -1.05 -16.07
N LEU A 28 7.82 -0.48 -15.65
CA LEU A 28 8.29 0.82 -16.12
C LEU A 28 8.88 0.73 -17.53
N GLY A 29 9.60 -0.34 -17.82
CA GLY A 29 10.22 -0.54 -19.13
C GLY A 29 9.20 -0.62 -20.25
N GLN A 30 8.07 -1.23 -20.04
CA GLN A 30 6.99 -1.31 -21.04
C GLN A 30 6.45 0.07 -21.43
N ARG A 31 6.54 1.03 -20.53
CA ARG A 31 6.07 2.40 -20.77
C ARG A 31 7.19 3.36 -21.20
N GLY A 32 8.43 2.87 -21.28
CA GLY A 32 9.56 3.68 -21.68
C GLY A 32 10.03 4.68 -20.62
N VAL A 33 9.70 4.44 -19.36
CA VAL A 33 10.10 5.30 -18.24
C VAL A 33 11.50 4.92 -17.79
N ASN A 34 12.31 5.91 -17.39
CA ASN A 34 13.64 5.66 -16.84
C ASN A 34 13.54 5.05 -15.45
N ILE A 35 13.86 3.76 -15.35
CA ILE A 35 13.73 2.96 -14.13
C ILE A 35 14.63 3.50 -13.02
N MET A 36 15.85 3.86 -13.34
CA MET A 36 16.83 4.35 -12.35
C MET A 36 16.41 5.68 -11.74
N ASP A 37 15.90 6.60 -12.56
CA ASP A 37 15.40 7.89 -12.07
C ASP A 37 14.23 7.70 -11.12
N PHE A 38 13.31 6.79 -11.44
CA PHE A 38 12.20 6.46 -10.56
C PHE A 38 12.70 5.88 -9.23
N CYS A 39 13.62 4.92 -9.27
CA CYS A 39 14.16 4.29 -8.07
C CYS A 39 14.83 5.31 -7.15
N LYS A 40 15.64 6.20 -7.72
CA LYS A 40 16.31 7.26 -6.95
C LYS A 40 15.33 8.21 -6.31
N ALA A 41 14.34 8.70 -7.08
CA ALA A 41 13.34 9.64 -6.58
C ALA A 41 12.46 8.99 -5.50
N PHE A 42 12.04 7.75 -5.72
CA PHE A 42 11.22 6.99 -4.77
C PHE A 42 11.98 6.76 -3.46
N ASN A 43 13.22 6.28 -3.55
CA ASN A 43 14.03 6.01 -2.36
C ASN A 43 14.30 7.29 -1.56
N ALA A 44 14.54 8.42 -2.24
CA ALA A 44 14.71 9.71 -1.58
C ALA A 44 13.44 10.15 -0.86
N GLN A 45 12.27 9.99 -1.50
CA GLN A 45 10.98 10.39 -0.93
C GLN A 45 10.55 9.51 0.23
N THR A 46 10.89 8.23 0.20
CA THR A 46 10.47 7.26 1.21
C THR A 46 11.56 6.92 2.23
N GLY A 47 12.66 7.68 2.24
CA GLY A 47 13.80 7.42 3.14
C GLY A 47 13.47 7.47 4.62
N ASP A 48 12.47 8.25 5.02
CA ASP A 48 11.99 8.37 6.41
C ASP A 48 10.93 7.33 6.77
N GLN A 49 10.50 6.51 5.83
CA GLN A 49 9.58 5.41 6.08
C GLN A 49 10.32 4.17 6.58
N GLU A 50 9.61 3.26 7.23
CA GLU A 50 10.17 1.98 7.62
C GLU A 50 10.61 1.20 6.37
N VAL A 51 11.89 0.85 6.32
CA VAL A 51 12.49 0.19 5.15
C VAL A 51 11.83 -1.18 4.91
N GLY A 52 11.44 -1.40 3.65
CA GLY A 52 10.79 -2.65 3.26
C GLY A 52 9.27 -2.64 3.38
N THR A 53 8.67 -1.57 3.92
CA THR A 53 7.22 -1.42 3.97
C THR A 53 6.67 -1.26 2.54
N PRO A 54 5.76 -2.14 2.07
CA PRO A 54 5.19 -1.97 0.74
C PRO A 54 4.31 -0.72 0.68
N LEU A 55 4.60 0.14 -0.29
CA LEU A 55 3.83 1.37 -0.50
C LEU A 55 3.14 1.28 -1.86
N PRO A 56 1.81 1.38 -1.92
CA PRO A 56 1.11 1.50 -3.19
C PRO A 56 1.52 2.79 -3.87
N THR A 57 2.04 2.69 -5.08
CA THR A 57 2.53 3.83 -5.84
C THR A 57 1.79 3.91 -7.17
N VAL A 58 1.25 5.08 -7.48
CA VAL A 58 0.63 5.35 -8.77
C VAL A 58 1.57 6.24 -9.56
N ILE A 59 2.05 5.73 -10.69
CA ILE A 59 2.99 6.44 -11.56
C ILE A 59 2.22 6.91 -12.80
N THR A 60 2.25 8.22 -13.05
CA THR A 60 1.65 8.80 -14.24
C THR A 60 2.74 8.99 -15.29
N VAL A 61 2.54 8.40 -16.47
CA VAL A 61 3.50 8.48 -17.58
C VAL A 61 2.99 9.48 -18.62
N TYR A 62 3.86 10.38 -19.05
CA TYR A 62 3.54 11.42 -20.01
C TYR A 62 4.09 11.08 -21.40
N ALA A 63 3.58 11.77 -22.42
CA ALA A 63 3.95 11.52 -23.82
C ALA A 63 5.44 11.79 -24.12
N ASP A 64 6.07 12.66 -23.33
CA ASP A 64 7.50 12.99 -23.47
C ASP A 64 8.41 12.02 -22.70
N ARG A 65 7.86 10.90 -22.23
CA ARG A 65 8.53 9.89 -21.41
C ARG A 65 8.91 10.34 -20.00
N SER A 66 8.47 11.53 -19.61
CA SER A 66 8.59 11.94 -18.21
C SER A 66 7.53 11.23 -17.38
N PHE A 67 7.69 11.29 -16.07
CA PHE A 67 6.76 10.66 -15.16
C PHE A 67 6.59 11.49 -13.89
N SER A 68 5.46 11.29 -13.23
CA SER A 68 5.26 11.73 -11.85
C SER A 68 4.70 10.55 -11.07
N PHE A 69 4.87 10.54 -9.77
CA PHE A 69 4.34 9.46 -8.95
C PHE A 69 3.82 9.98 -7.62
N VAL A 70 2.85 9.25 -7.09
CA VAL A 70 2.26 9.52 -5.77
C VAL A 70 2.31 8.23 -4.98
N THR A 71 2.88 8.28 -3.77
CA THR A 71 2.89 7.15 -2.85
C THR A 71 1.70 7.28 -1.91
N LYS A 72 1.05 6.16 -1.64
CA LYS A 72 -0.07 6.08 -0.70
C LYS A 72 0.38 5.42 0.60
N THR A 73 -0.50 5.39 1.59
CA THR A 73 -0.22 4.66 2.84
C THR A 73 -0.09 3.16 2.58
N PRO A 74 0.61 2.40 3.45
CA PRO A 74 0.75 0.96 3.26
C PRO A 74 -0.60 0.27 3.12
N PRO A 75 -0.68 -0.88 2.39
CA PRO A 75 -1.94 -1.60 2.23
C PRO A 75 -2.55 -1.99 3.57
N ALA A 76 -3.88 -1.94 3.67
CA ALA A 76 -4.58 -2.33 4.90
C ALA A 76 -4.20 -3.75 5.33
N SER A 77 -4.08 -4.67 4.38
CA SER A 77 -3.69 -6.05 4.67
C SER A 77 -2.31 -6.14 5.33
N TYR A 78 -1.36 -5.35 4.87
CA TYR A 78 -0.02 -5.31 5.47
C TYR A 78 -0.06 -4.80 6.91
N LEU A 79 -0.78 -3.70 7.15
CA LEU A 79 -0.92 -3.11 8.48
C LEU A 79 -1.64 -4.05 9.44
N ILE A 80 -2.67 -4.74 8.97
CA ILE A 80 -3.43 -5.71 9.77
C ILE A 80 -2.53 -6.90 10.15
N LYS A 81 -1.80 -7.46 9.20
CA LYS A 81 -0.87 -8.55 9.47
C LYS A 81 0.20 -8.16 10.48
N LYS A 82 0.75 -6.96 10.33
CA LYS A 82 1.76 -6.44 11.25
C LYS A 82 1.20 -6.27 12.67
N ALA A 83 0.00 -5.71 12.79
CA ALA A 83 -0.66 -5.51 14.10
C ALA A 83 -1.00 -6.83 14.79
N ALA A 84 -1.38 -7.85 14.00
CA ALA A 84 -1.72 -9.18 14.51
C ALA A 84 -0.51 -10.13 14.61
N ASN A 85 0.69 -9.67 14.22
CA ASN A 85 1.93 -10.47 14.20
C ASN A 85 1.80 -11.72 13.33
N LEU A 86 1.13 -11.60 12.19
CA LEU A 86 0.92 -12.70 11.25
C LEU A 86 1.78 -12.54 10.00
N LYS A 87 2.25 -13.68 9.47
CA LYS A 87 2.97 -13.68 8.19
C LYS A 87 2.02 -13.64 7.01
N SER A 88 0.86 -14.26 7.14
CA SER A 88 -0.16 -14.31 6.10
C SER A 88 -1.54 -14.42 6.72
N GLY A 89 -2.57 -14.10 5.94
CA GLY A 89 -3.95 -14.31 6.34
C GLY A 89 -4.36 -15.79 6.27
N SER A 90 -5.64 -16.06 6.52
CA SER A 90 -6.17 -17.41 6.45
C SER A 90 -6.19 -17.91 5.00
N LYS A 91 -5.93 -19.21 4.84
CA LYS A 91 -6.09 -19.87 3.53
C LYS A 91 -7.56 -20.02 3.16
N GLU A 92 -8.42 -20.13 4.16
CA GLU A 92 -9.88 -20.27 3.98
C GLU A 92 -10.60 -19.24 4.85
N PRO A 93 -10.61 -17.95 4.43
CA PRO A 93 -11.29 -16.91 5.21
C PRO A 93 -12.77 -17.23 5.40
N GLY A 94 -13.27 -17.03 6.61
CA GLY A 94 -14.66 -17.36 6.96
C GLY A 94 -14.87 -18.77 7.45
N LYS A 95 -13.93 -19.68 7.22
CA LYS A 95 -13.96 -21.05 7.73
C LYS A 95 -12.93 -21.28 8.81
N VAL A 96 -11.70 -20.86 8.53
CA VAL A 96 -10.54 -21.03 9.45
C VAL A 96 -10.03 -19.66 9.85
N SER A 97 -9.95 -19.40 11.16
CA SER A 97 -9.36 -18.15 11.67
C SER A 97 -7.84 -18.22 11.64
N ALA A 98 -7.20 -17.20 11.08
CA ALA A 98 -5.75 -17.08 11.08
C ALA A 98 -5.23 -16.48 12.39
N GLY A 99 -6.08 -15.82 13.16
CA GLY A 99 -5.72 -15.15 14.41
C GLY A 99 -6.79 -14.18 14.86
N LYS A 100 -6.46 -13.37 15.84
CA LYS A 100 -7.37 -12.36 16.41
C LYS A 100 -6.72 -10.99 16.35
N ILE A 101 -7.54 -9.96 16.19
CA ILE A 101 -7.10 -8.57 16.22
C ILE A 101 -8.05 -7.76 17.08
N LYS A 102 -7.51 -6.86 17.89
CA LYS A 102 -8.31 -6.00 18.74
C LYS A 102 -8.83 -4.79 17.98
N ARG A 103 -10.02 -4.33 18.34
CA ARG A 103 -10.63 -3.16 17.71
C ARG A 103 -9.78 -1.90 17.89
N SER A 104 -9.08 -1.75 19.02
CA SER A 104 -8.15 -0.64 19.24
C SER A 104 -7.01 -0.64 18.24
N GLN A 105 -6.52 -1.83 17.86
CA GLN A 105 -5.49 -1.96 16.82
C GLN A 105 -6.03 -1.53 15.46
N LEU A 106 -7.26 -1.88 15.16
CA LEU A 106 -7.93 -1.46 13.92
C LEU A 106 -8.11 0.06 13.87
N SER A 107 -8.45 0.70 15.00
CA SER A 107 -8.54 2.16 15.08
C SER A 107 -7.21 2.83 14.80
N ALA A 108 -6.11 2.29 15.32
CA ALA A 108 -4.77 2.82 15.07
C ALA A 108 -4.41 2.71 13.58
N ILE A 109 -4.75 1.61 12.93
CA ILE A 109 -4.56 1.43 11.49
C ILE A 109 -5.41 2.43 10.71
N ALA A 110 -6.66 2.63 11.14
CA ALA A 110 -7.57 3.56 10.49
C ALA A 110 -7.03 5.00 10.52
N GLU A 111 -6.43 5.42 11.63
CA GLU A 111 -5.79 6.75 11.75
C GLU A 111 -4.68 6.93 10.71
N VAL A 112 -3.84 5.91 10.53
CA VAL A 112 -2.74 5.96 9.56
C VAL A 112 -3.29 6.06 8.13
N LYS A 113 -4.40 5.39 7.84
CA LYS A 113 -4.96 5.32 6.49
C LYS A 113 -5.99 6.41 6.18
N MET A 114 -6.33 7.28 7.12
CA MET A 114 -7.35 8.33 6.90
C MET A 114 -7.08 9.19 5.67
N LYS A 115 -5.81 9.38 5.32
CA LYS A 115 -5.40 10.15 4.14
C LYS A 115 -5.94 9.55 2.84
N ASP A 116 -6.06 8.22 2.78
CA ASP A 116 -6.44 7.49 1.56
C ASP A 116 -7.87 7.01 1.59
N LEU A 117 -8.54 7.12 2.74
CA LEU A 117 -9.92 6.67 2.92
C LEU A 117 -10.90 7.80 2.69
N ASN A 118 -12.09 7.45 2.22
CA ASN A 118 -13.19 8.39 2.07
C ASN A 118 -14.12 8.39 3.28
N ALA A 119 -13.67 7.85 4.41
CA ALA A 119 -14.43 7.84 5.65
C ALA A 119 -14.54 9.25 6.24
N ASN A 120 -15.70 9.56 6.82
CA ASN A 120 -15.95 10.87 7.40
C ASN A 120 -15.32 11.03 8.78
N ASP A 121 -15.15 9.93 9.51
CA ASP A 121 -14.59 9.93 10.87
C ASP A 121 -13.79 8.63 11.12
N ILE A 122 -13.14 8.58 12.29
CA ILE A 122 -12.31 7.42 12.68
C ILE A 122 -13.15 6.16 12.87
N GLU A 123 -14.37 6.29 13.37
CA GLU A 123 -15.23 5.12 13.56
C GLU A 123 -15.61 4.47 12.22
N ALA A 124 -15.96 5.30 11.23
CA ALA A 124 -16.25 4.80 9.88
C ALA A 124 -15.02 4.16 9.26
N ALA A 125 -13.85 4.77 9.40
CA ALA A 125 -12.58 4.22 8.93
C ALA A 125 -12.26 2.89 9.61
N THR A 126 -12.51 2.78 10.92
CA THR A 126 -12.31 1.54 11.68
C THR A 126 -13.18 0.41 11.13
N ARG A 127 -14.43 0.70 10.78
CA ARG A 127 -15.33 -0.29 10.17
C ARG A 127 -14.82 -0.78 8.81
N ILE A 128 -14.25 0.11 8.01
CA ILE A 128 -13.66 -0.26 6.72
C ILE A 128 -12.50 -1.25 6.94
N ILE A 129 -11.61 -0.93 7.87
CA ILE A 129 -10.46 -1.78 8.18
C ILE A 129 -10.91 -3.10 8.81
N GLU A 130 -11.94 -3.07 9.66
CA GLU A 130 -12.53 -4.28 10.25
C GLU A 130 -13.03 -5.24 9.18
N GLY A 131 -13.70 -4.73 8.15
CA GLY A 131 -14.14 -5.55 7.02
C GLY A 131 -12.98 -6.21 6.29
N SER A 132 -11.87 -5.49 6.10
CA SER A 132 -10.66 -6.03 5.50
C SER A 132 -10.03 -7.13 6.37
N ALA A 133 -10.02 -6.94 7.70
CA ALA A 133 -9.50 -7.94 8.64
C ALA A 133 -10.32 -9.23 8.59
N ARG A 134 -11.65 -9.12 8.57
CA ARG A 134 -12.53 -10.28 8.44
C ARG A 134 -12.34 -11.01 7.12
N ALA A 135 -12.13 -10.26 6.02
CA ALA A 135 -11.85 -10.84 4.72
C ALA A 135 -10.52 -11.60 4.69
N MET A 136 -9.58 -11.25 5.56
CA MET A 136 -8.31 -11.97 5.72
C MET A 136 -8.43 -13.19 6.63
N GLY A 137 -9.59 -13.42 7.21
CA GLY A 137 -9.83 -14.54 8.12
C GLY A 137 -9.44 -14.27 9.56
N LEU A 138 -9.36 -13.00 9.95
CA LEU A 138 -9.09 -12.62 11.34
C LEU A 138 -10.39 -12.43 12.12
N GLU A 139 -10.36 -12.81 13.39
CA GLU A 139 -11.44 -12.56 14.32
C GLU A 139 -11.23 -11.22 15.00
N VAL A 140 -12.23 -10.33 14.90
CA VAL A 140 -12.17 -9.02 15.55
C VAL A 140 -12.73 -9.15 16.96
N VAL A 141 -11.92 -8.79 17.96
CA VAL A 141 -12.31 -8.85 19.37
C VAL A 141 -12.34 -7.45 19.97
N GLU A 142 -13.15 -7.29 21.01
CA GLU A 142 -13.23 -6.03 21.76
C GLU A 142 -11.93 -5.79 22.52
N GLY A 143 -11.55 -4.52 22.64
CA GLY A 143 -10.33 -4.20 23.37
C GLY A 143 -9.72 -2.85 23.07
#